data_3e6e18f8f636418ffecb7a5cae6ed451
#
_entry.id   3e6e18f8f636418ffecb7a5cae6ed451
#
_cell.length_a   1.000
_cell.length_b   1.000
_cell.length_c   1.000
_cell.angle_alpha   90.00
_cell.angle_beta   90.00
_cell.angle_gamma   90.00
#
_symmetry.space_group_name_H-M   'P 1'
#
loop_
_entity.id
_entity.type
_entity.pdbx_description
1 polymer ?
#
loop_
_entity_poly.entity_id
_entity_poly.type
_entity_poly.pdbx_seq_one_letter_code
_entity_poly.pdbx_strand_id
1 'polypeptide(L)'
;QSIGLRIVFKPAKWPENLKASRAGKLMMWGFGWSAASPDGDTFLALAYGPNKGGANHARFDLPAFNELYIRQNKMPDGPERQKVMEEASKLMVAYVPYKLSGHRIATDLMQPWVLGYRRNPFVREFYKYLDVDPALRPRDEP
;
A
#
# COMPACT_ATOMS: atom_id res chain seq x y z
N GLN A 1 -0.03 13.70 25.86
CA GLN A 1 -1.06 13.61 26.94
C GLN A 1 -2.22 14.61 26.77
N SER A 2 -2.23 15.40 25.69
CA SER A 2 -3.24 16.45 25.47
C SER A 2 -4.70 15.94 25.36
N ILE A 3 -4.88 14.64 25.07
CA ILE A 3 -6.20 13.98 24.95
C ILE A 3 -6.43 12.93 26.04
N GLY A 4 -5.63 12.90 27.10
CA GLY A 4 -5.78 11.96 28.22
C GLY A 4 -5.44 10.49 27.91
N LEU A 5 -4.92 10.18 26.73
CA LEU A 5 -4.55 8.82 26.35
C LEU A 5 -3.09 8.50 26.72
N ARG A 6 -2.88 7.36 27.38
CA ARG A 6 -1.55 6.81 27.63
C ARG A 6 -1.19 5.82 26.52
N ILE A 7 -0.20 6.19 25.72
CA ILE A 7 0.31 5.33 24.64
C ILE A 7 1.63 4.66 25.08
N VAL A 8 1.73 3.36 24.92
CA VAL A 8 2.96 2.58 25.16
C VAL A 8 3.44 2.03 23.82
N PHE A 9 4.64 2.46 23.40
CA PHE A 9 5.27 1.93 22.19
C PHE A 9 6.00 0.63 22.50
N LYS A 10 5.74 -0.39 21.68
CA LYS A 10 6.43 -1.68 21.71
C LYS A 10 7.19 -1.86 20.39
N PRO A 11 8.45 -1.45 20.30
CA PRO A 11 9.24 -1.63 19.08
C PRO A 11 9.51 -3.10 18.83
N ALA A 12 9.41 -3.52 17.58
CA ALA A 12 9.76 -4.86 17.12
C ALA A 12 10.23 -4.80 15.66
N LYS A 13 10.90 -5.85 15.18
CA LYS A 13 11.30 -5.96 13.78
C LYS A 13 10.09 -6.12 12.86
N TRP A 14 10.24 -5.67 11.62
CA TRP A 14 9.16 -5.73 10.64
C TRP A 14 8.52 -7.13 10.49
N PRO A 15 9.26 -8.25 10.34
CA PRO A 15 8.65 -9.57 10.20
C PRO A 15 7.81 -9.98 11.41
N GLU A 16 8.24 -9.59 12.61
CA GLU A 16 7.54 -9.88 13.87
C GLU A 16 6.22 -9.12 13.95
N ASN A 17 6.26 -7.81 13.66
CA ASN A 17 5.06 -6.97 13.62
C ASN A 17 4.08 -7.44 12.53
N LEU A 18 4.56 -7.82 11.36
CA LEU A 18 3.72 -8.35 10.28
C LEU A 18 3.01 -9.64 10.69
N LYS A 19 3.74 -10.58 11.32
CA LYS A 19 3.18 -11.83 11.83
C LYS A 19 2.15 -11.57 12.93
N ALA A 20 2.46 -10.69 13.88
CA ALA A 20 1.56 -10.33 14.96
C ALA A 20 0.30 -9.63 14.48
N SER A 21 0.43 -8.74 13.48
CA SER A 21 -0.70 -8.05 12.84
C SER A 21 -1.64 -9.02 12.13
N ARG A 22 -1.10 -9.94 11.34
CA ARG A 22 -1.89 -10.99 10.68
C ARG A 22 -2.64 -11.87 11.69
N ALA A 23 -2.01 -12.14 12.83
CA ALA A 23 -2.63 -12.88 13.92
C ALA A 23 -3.62 -12.05 14.77
N GLY A 24 -3.79 -10.74 14.48
CA GLY A 24 -4.67 -9.85 15.24
C GLY A 24 -4.17 -9.51 16.65
N LYS A 25 -2.85 -9.58 16.88
CA LYS A 25 -2.23 -9.36 18.21
C LYS A 25 -1.75 -7.92 18.42
N LEU A 26 -1.90 -7.06 17.43
CA LEU A 26 -1.52 -5.64 17.53
C LEU A 26 -2.77 -4.77 17.60
N MET A 27 -2.79 -3.84 18.55
CA MET A 27 -3.86 -2.86 18.68
C MET A 27 -3.73 -1.78 17.60
N MET A 28 -2.51 -1.28 17.37
CA MET A 28 -2.22 -0.26 16.37
C MET A 28 -0.76 -0.42 15.91
N TRP A 29 -0.52 -0.26 14.63
CA TRP A 29 0.82 -0.22 14.06
C TRP A 29 0.83 0.52 12.73
N GLY A 30 2.01 0.94 12.26
CA GLY A 30 2.16 1.67 11.01
C GLY A 30 2.79 0.83 9.92
N PHE A 31 2.24 0.90 8.70
CA PHE A 31 2.82 0.30 7.51
C PHE A 31 2.42 1.05 6.25
N GLY A 32 3.11 0.80 5.14
CA GLY A 32 2.78 1.34 3.84
C GLY A 32 2.15 0.30 2.92
N TRP A 33 1.34 0.74 1.99
CA TRP A 33 0.79 -0.08 0.93
C TRP A 33 1.00 0.58 -0.42
N SER A 34 1.18 -0.23 -1.46
CA SER A 34 1.33 0.25 -2.84
C SER A 34 0.40 -0.53 -3.75
N ALA A 35 -0.20 0.15 -4.70
CA ALA A 35 -0.98 -0.51 -5.74
C ALA A 35 -0.07 -1.29 -6.69
N ALA A 36 -0.55 -2.42 -7.18
CA ALA A 36 0.11 -3.21 -8.23
C ALA A 36 -0.35 -2.79 -9.64
N SER A 37 -1.44 -2.05 -9.74
CA SER A 37 -2.04 -1.53 -10.97
C SER A 37 -2.63 -0.14 -10.69
N PRO A 38 -2.98 0.65 -11.72
CA PRO A 38 -3.65 1.95 -11.55
C PRO A 38 -5.13 1.83 -11.16
N ASP A 39 -5.51 0.78 -10.44
CA ASP A 39 -6.86 0.56 -9.95
C ASP A 39 -6.92 0.74 -8.42
N GLY A 40 -7.94 1.44 -7.96
CA GLY A 40 -8.17 1.70 -6.52
C GLY A 40 -8.67 0.50 -5.73
N ASP A 41 -9.10 -0.59 -6.38
CA ASP A 41 -9.59 -1.80 -5.72
C ASP A 41 -8.59 -2.40 -4.74
N THR A 42 -7.29 -2.32 -5.07
CA THR A 42 -6.17 -2.76 -4.21
C THR A 42 -6.25 -2.13 -2.81
N PHE A 43 -6.65 -0.87 -2.71
CA PHE A 43 -6.76 -0.18 -1.43
C PHE A 43 -8.07 -0.52 -0.71
N LEU A 44 -9.16 -0.71 -1.44
CA LEU A 44 -10.44 -1.16 -0.87
C LEU A 44 -10.33 -2.59 -0.32
N ALA A 45 -9.53 -3.45 -0.95
CA ALA A 45 -9.26 -4.81 -0.49
C ALA A 45 -8.71 -4.87 0.95
N LEU A 46 -8.05 -3.79 1.42
CA LEU A 46 -7.51 -3.69 2.78
C LEU A 46 -8.60 -3.64 3.85
N ALA A 47 -9.82 -3.23 3.50
CA ALA A 47 -10.96 -3.16 4.41
C ALA A 47 -12.00 -4.26 4.16
N TYR A 48 -11.80 -5.11 3.14
CA TYR A 48 -12.72 -6.20 2.85
C TYR A 48 -12.64 -7.29 3.92
N GLY A 49 -13.77 -7.58 4.58
CA GLY A 49 -13.85 -8.47 5.73
C GLY A 49 -13.24 -9.86 5.52
N PRO A 50 -13.52 -10.57 4.42
CA PRO A 50 -12.93 -11.87 4.11
C PRO A 50 -11.39 -11.87 3.99
N ASN A 51 -10.75 -10.71 3.79
CA ASN A 51 -9.30 -10.58 3.72
C ASN A 51 -8.61 -10.46 5.10
N LYS A 52 -9.34 -10.66 6.19
CA LYS A 52 -8.78 -10.62 7.56
C LYS A 52 -7.62 -11.61 7.74
N GLY A 53 -6.52 -11.12 8.32
CA GLY A 53 -5.31 -11.92 8.49
C GLY A 53 -4.41 -12.02 7.24
N GLY A 54 -4.93 -11.57 6.09
CA GLY A 54 -4.19 -11.35 4.84
C GLY A 54 -3.92 -9.87 4.62
N ALA A 55 -4.53 -9.28 3.60
CA ALA A 55 -4.39 -7.86 3.29
C ALA A 55 -5.09 -6.95 4.30
N ASN A 56 -6.22 -7.39 4.85
CA ASN A 56 -6.97 -6.64 5.86
C ASN A 56 -6.35 -6.84 7.26
N HIS A 57 -5.36 -6.04 7.57
CA HIS A 57 -4.68 -6.03 8.87
C HIS A 57 -5.51 -5.39 9.98
N ALA A 58 -6.42 -4.48 9.65
CA ALA A 58 -7.32 -3.84 10.61
C ALA A 58 -8.43 -4.77 11.09
N ARG A 59 -8.62 -5.92 10.44
CA ARG A 59 -9.70 -6.88 10.71
C ARG A 59 -11.10 -6.24 10.64
N PHE A 60 -11.21 -5.18 9.88
CA PHE A 60 -12.46 -4.48 9.63
C PHE A 60 -13.42 -5.41 8.87
N ASP A 61 -14.67 -5.40 9.26
CA ASP A 61 -15.68 -6.25 8.65
C ASP A 61 -17.06 -5.59 8.78
N LEU A 62 -17.40 -4.79 7.80
CA LEU A 62 -18.68 -4.11 7.72
C LEU A 62 -19.48 -4.67 6.52
N PRO A 63 -20.65 -5.28 6.72
CA PRO A 63 -21.45 -5.86 5.62
C PRO A 63 -21.67 -4.86 4.48
N ALA A 64 -22.09 -3.64 4.77
CA ALA A 64 -22.32 -2.61 3.76
C ALA A 64 -21.06 -2.31 2.92
N PHE A 65 -19.88 -2.30 3.53
CA PHE A 65 -18.62 -2.14 2.81
C PHE A 65 -18.31 -3.37 1.94
N ASN A 66 -18.51 -4.57 2.50
CA ASN A 66 -18.27 -5.82 1.78
C ASN A 66 -19.13 -5.94 0.52
N GLU A 67 -20.39 -5.54 0.60
CA GLU A 67 -21.31 -5.52 -0.55
C GLU A 67 -20.83 -4.56 -1.64
N LEU A 68 -20.43 -3.34 -1.29
CA LEU A 68 -19.87 -2.37 -2.23
C LEU A 68 -18.57 -2.90 -2.88
N TYR A 69 -17.70 -3.51 -2.09
CA TYR A 69 -16.46 -4.10 -2.60
C TYR A 69 -16.74 -5.23 -3.60
N ILE A 70 -17.66 -6.15 -3.32
CA ILE A 70 -18.04 -7.22 -4.23
C ILE A 70 -18.70 -6.65 -5.48
N ARG A 71 -19.58 -5.64 -5.33
CA ARG A 71 -20.27 -5.00 -6.43
C ARG A 71 -19.31 -4.35 -7.41
N GLN A 72 -18.38 -3.52 -6.92
CA GLN A 72 -17.42 -2.84 -7.79
C GLN A 72 -16.52 -3.81 -8.55
N ASN A 73 -16.15 -4.96 -7.97
CA ASN A 73 -15.34 -5.99 -8.61
C ASN A 73 -16.05 -6.71 -9.79
N LYS A 74 -17.38 -6.62 -9.85
CA LYS A 74 -18.18 -7.21 -10.94
C LYS A 74 -18.54 -6.21 -12.03
N MET A 75 -18.20 -4.94 -11.85
CA MET A 75 -18.53 -3.87 -12.79
C MET A 75 -17.39 -3.63 -13.78
N PRO A 76 -17.73 -3.30 -15.04
CA PRO A 76 -16.73 -2.79 -15.98
C PRO A 76 -16.20 -1.42 -15.51
N ASP A 77 -15.00 -1.07 -15.94
CA ASP A 77 -14.45 0.25 -15.68
C ASP A 77 -15.35 1.35 -16.24
N GLY A 78 -15.50 2.41 -15.46
CA GLY A 78 -16.31 3.54 -15.84
C GLY A 78 -16.87 4.34 -14.67
N PRO A 79 -17.62 5.41 -14.95
CA PRO A 79 -18.14 6.33 -13.93
C PRO A 79 -19.02 5.65 -12.87
N GLU A 80 -19.77 4.62 -13.24
CA GLU A 80 -20.64 3.93 -12.29
C GLU A 80 -19.84 3.07 -11.30
N ARG A 81 -18.79 2.38 -11.76
CA ARG A 81 -17.87 1.67 -10.87
C ARG A 81 -17.16 2.65 -9.94
N GLN A 82 -16.72 3.79 -10.48
CA GLN A 82 -16.06 4.84 -9.70
C GLN A 82 -16.97 5.33 -8.55
N LYS A 83 -18.24 5.57 -8.78
CA LYS A 83 -19.20 5.96 -7.72
C LYS A 83 -19.28 4.92 -6.61
N VAL A 84 -19.36 3.63 -6.96
CA VAL A 84 -19.41 2.54 -5.96
C VAL A 84 -18.11 2.51 -5.13
N MET A 85 -16.96 2.69 -5.75
CA MET A 85 -15.65 2.78 -5.05
C MET A 85 -15.58 4.00 -4.14
N GLU A 86 -16.15 5.14 -4.54
CA GLU A 86 -16.24 6.34 -3.71
C GLU A 86 -17.14 6.13 -2.49
N GLU A 87 -18.28 5.44 -2.65
CA GLU A 87 -19.15 5.08 -1.53
C GLU A 87 -18.41 4.17 -0.53
N ALA A 88 -17.72 3.15 -1.01
CA ALA A 88 -16.90 2.29 -0.17
C ALA A 88 -15.79 3.10 0.55
N SER A 89 -15.13 4.01 -0.15
CA SER A 89 -14.10 4.88 0.44
C SER A 89 -14.65 5.79 1.53
N LYS A 90 -15.87 6.32 1.38
CA LYS A 90 -16.54 7.11 2.42
C LYS A 90 -16.77 6.30 3.70
N LEU A 91 -17.14 5.02 3.57
CA LEU A 91 -17.26 4.13 4.73
C LEU A 91 -15.91 3.90 5.42
N MET A 92 -14.83 3.67 4.64
CA MET A 92 -13.48 3.55 5.22
C MET A 92 -13.08 4.82 6.00
N VAL A 93 -13.40 5.99 5.46
CA VAL A 93 -13.09 7.26 6.15
C VAL A 93 -13.96 7.43 7.40
N ALA A 94 -15.24 7.06 7.35
CA ALA A 94 -16.17 7.21 8.47
C ALA A 94 -15.83 6.29 9.65
N TYR A 95 -15.44 5.04 9.38
CA TYR A 95 -15.11 4.06 10.42
C TYR A 95 -13.63 4.02 10.80
N VAL A 96 -12.76 4.65 10.03
CA VAL A 96 -11.31 4.79 10.28
C VAL A 96 -10.61 3.46 10.63
N PRO A 97 -10.81 2.36 9.90
CA PRO A 97 -10.01 1.15 10.11
C PRO A 97 -8.53 1.40 9.80
N TYR A 98 -8.25 2.41 8.96
CA TYR A 98 -6.93 2.90 8.61
C TYR A 98 -6.89 4.41 8.71
N LYS A 99 -5.93 4.97 9.45
CA LYS A 99 -5.61 6.38 9.38
C LYS A 99 -4.58 6.61 8.28
N LEU A 100 -4.98 7.29 7.22
CA LEU A 100 -4.05 7.69 6.16
C LEU A 100 -3.20 8.85 6.66
N SER A 101 -1.88 8.69 6.65
CA SER A 101 -0.93 9.68 7.16
C SER A 101 -0.24 10.49 6.05
N GLY A 102 -0.08 9.94 4.88
CA GLY A 102 0.56 10.62 3.75
C GLY A 102 1.11 9.66 2.69
N HIS A 103 1.65 10.25 1.63
CA HIS A 103 2.37 9.53 0.59
C HIS A 103 3.86 9.68 0.80
N ARG A 104 4.61 8.58 0.63
CA ARG A 104 6.05 8.60 0.72
C ARG A 104 6.65 9.29 -0.49
N ILE A 105 7.53 10.25 -0.27
CA ILE A 105 8.44 10.74 -1.31
C ILE A 105 9.58 9.74 -1.39
N ALA A 106 9.85 9.24 -2.58
CA ALA A 106 10.98 8.35 -2.83
C ALA A 106 11.96 9.04 -3.78
N THR A 107 13.25 9.01 -3.40
CA THR A 107 14.35 9.51 -4.22
C THR A 107 15.14 8.31 -4.73
N ASP A 108 15.34 8.25 -6.04
CA ASP A 108 16.17 7.25 -6.67
C ASP A 108 17.53 7.87 -7.01
N LEU A 109 18.60 7.22 -6.57
CA LEU A 109 19.97 7.61 -6.90
C LEU A 109 20.50 6.63 -7.92
N MET A 110 20.93 7.14 -9.06
CA MET A 110 21.46 6.35 -10.17
C MET A 110 22.87 6.83 -10.49
N GLN A 111 23.71 5.89 -10.84
CA GLN A 111 25.05 6.21 -11.32
C GLN A 111 24.95 6.81 -12.74
N PRO A 112 25.85 7.75 -13.12
CA PRO A 112 25.78 8.41 -14.41
C PRO A 112 25.82 7.48 -15.62
N TRP A 113 26.41 6.31 -15.46
CA TRP A 113 26.54 5.30 -16.50
C TRP A 113 25.33 4.37 -16.63
N VAL A 114 24.30 4.52 -15.78
CA VAL A 114 23.08 3.73 -15.88
C VAL A 114 22.08 4.42 -16.77
N LEU A 115 21.78 3.81 -17.91
CA LEU A 115 20.84 4.31 -18.91
C LEU A 115 19.49 3.62 -18.79
N GLY A 116 18.43 4.26 -19.33
CA GLY A 116 17.11 3.66 -19.47
C GLY A 116 16.27 3.63 -18.20
N TYR A 117 16.78 4.05 -17.05
CA TYR A 117 16.00 4.07 -15.84
C TYR A 117 14.86 5.12 -15.91
N ARG A 118 13.66 4.64 -15.73
CA ARG A 118 12.48 5.48 -15.48
C ARG A 118 11.68 4.87 -14.34
N ARG A 119 11.43 5.65 -13.30
CA ARG A 119 10.56 5.20 -12.23
C ARG A 119 9.14 4.99 -12.77
N ASN A 120 8.61 3.79 -12.53
CA ASN A 120 7.20 3.47 -12.78
C ASN A 120 6.56 3.04 -11.45
N PRO A 121 5.42 3.61 -11.03
CA PRO A 121 4.79 3.28 -9.75
C PRO A 121 4.28 1.84 -9.67
N PHE A 122 4.06 1.17 -10.79
CA PHE A 122 3.46 -0.17 -10.85
C PHE A 122 4.44 -1.25 -11.31
N VAL A 123 5.39 -0.91 -12.19
CA VAL A 123 6.37 -1.87 -12.73
C VAL A 123 7.54 -2.02 -11.76
N ARG A 124 7.77 -3.24 -11.29
CA ARG A 124 8.89 -3.60 -10.41
C ARG A 124 10.08 -4.17 -11.16
N GLU A 125 9.84 -4.76 -12.34
CA GLU A 125 10.86 -5.45 -13.15
C GLU A 125 11.41 -4.54 -14.23
N PHE A 126 12.02 -3.43 -13.82
CA PHE A 126 12.56 -2.42 -14.71
C PHE A 126 13.94 -2.79 -15.27
N TYR A 127 14.59 -3.82 -14.75
CA TYR A 127 15.97 -4.21 -15.12
C TYR A 127 16.14 -4.49 -16.61
N LYS A 128 15.13 -5.02 -17.28
CA LYS A 128 15.17 -5.31 -18.73
C LYS A 128 15.23 -4.05 -19.61
N TYR A 129 15.03 -2.87 -19.02
CA TYR A 129 15.12 -1.59 -19.71
C TYR A 129 16.39 -0.81 -19.34
N LEU A 130 17.21 -1.37 -18.43
CA LEU A 130 18.47 -0.74 -18.03
C LEU A 130 19.57 -1.14 -19.00
N ASP A 131 20.44 -0.18 -19.23
CA ASP A 131 21.69 -0.36 -19.96
C ASP A 131 22.82 0.36 -19.23
N VAL A 132 24.05 0.07 -19.59
CA VAL A 132 25.25 0.64 -19.01
C VAL A 132 26.12 1.26 -20.10
N ASP A 133 26.38 2.56 -19.98
CA ASP A 133 27.38 3.22 -20.84
C ASP A 133 28.79 2.98 -20.28
N PRO A 134 29.60 2.14 -20.94
CA PRO A 134 30.95 1.85 -20.46
C PRO A 134 31.91 3.04 -20.53
N ALA A 135 31.58 4.05 -21.35
CA ALA A 135 32.41 5.25 -21.45
C ALA A 135 32.27 6.18 -20.23
N LEU A 136 31.15 6.10 -19.54
CA LEU A 136 30.88 6.88 -18.33
C LEU A 136 31.20 6.11 -17.04
N ARG A 137 31.45 4.81 -17.13
CA ARG A 137 31.83 4.00 -15.98
C ARG A 137 33.27 4.28 -15.57
N PRO A 138 33.55 4.61 -14.30
CA PRO A 138 34.96 4.68 -13.81
C PRO A 138 35.64 3.34 -14.12
N ARG A 139 36.85 3.43 -14.67
CA ARG A 139 37.72 2.25 -14.74
C ARG A 139 38.09 1.92 -13.30
N ASP A 140 37.88 0.69 -12.88
CA ASP A 140 38.40 0.22 -11.61
C ASP A 140 39.93 0.38 -11.70
N GLU A 141 40.48 1.35 -10.99
CA GLU A 141 41.94 1.44 -10.82
C GLU A 141 42.33 0.22 -9.96
N PRO A 142 43.40 -0.49 -10.35
CA PRO A 142 43.83 -1.71 -9.67
C PRO A 142 44.27 -1.47 -8.22
#